data_03b92b3dafa088fd198f581e53151130
#
_entry.id   03b92b3dafa088fd198f581e53151130
#
_cell.length_a   1.000
_cell.length_b   1.000
_cell.length_c   1.000
_cell.angle_alpha   90.00
_cell.angle_beta   90.00
_cell.angle_gamma   90.00
#
_symmetry.space_group_name_H-M   'P 1'
#
loop_
_entity.id
_entity.type
_entity.pdbx_description
1 polymer ?
#
loop_
_entity_poly.entity_id
_entity_poly.type
_entity_poly.pdbx_seq_one_letter_code
_entity_poly.pdbx_strand_id
1 'polypeptide(L)'
;VSYNVNDAGWIPYYDLRTEKFDAPIDITYKAKVYQKTNENWNDVKLTLSTGNLNQSNSAPTFNPNFVYFSDYRKPNRDIPQNEKTRNFSSNIAEDQPTGSINEKREKSLSSSSFTTVSFSGTQIEYVIDLPYSIPSVNQHKLIDIQKISLPASYDYYCYPKLDNDVFLMCHFKSIQNQNFLPGNGHVYFQGKSVGKTFLDPLSTNSTVDLSLGRDMSILVERKLMKKYSSELKMGDKIKKERSYQINIRNNKSSEIELKLIDQIPVSNNKGINVELIESSEADYNKQKGKLVWKVNIAPAETVEKSFIYSIKYPEDKSVIGVN
;
A
#
# COMPACT_ATOMS: atom_id res chain seq x y z
N VAL A 1 -27.49 36.77 1.27
CA VAL A 1 -26.61 36.89 0.10
C VAL A 1 -25.86 35.56 -0.02
N SER A 2 -25.82 34.97 -1.21
CA SER A 2 -25.06 33.77 -1.48
C SER A 2 -24.01 34.09 -2.57
N TYR A 3 -22.81 33.60 -2.39
CA TYR A 3 -21.69 33.85 -3.30
C TYR A 3 -20.77 32.64 -3.36
N ASN A 4 -20.04 32.50 -4.46
CA ASN A 4 -19.07 31.45 -4.68
C ASN A 4 -17.65 31.97 -4.47
N VAL A 5 -16.79 31.15 -3.88
CA VAL A 5 -15.36 31.41 -3.72
C VAL A 5 -14.57 30.24 -4.30
N ASN A 6 -13.40 30.53 -4.89
CA ASN A 6 -12.63 29.51 -5.58
C ASN A 6 -11.59 28.82 -4.69
N ASP A 7 -11.13 29.46 -3.63
CA ASP A 7 -9.99 28.98 -2.83
C ASP A 7 -10.46 28.35 -1.50
N ALA A 8 -11.55 27.58 -1.55
CA ALA A 8 -12.06 26.82 -0.42
C ALA A 8 -12.51 25.43 -0.85
N GLY A 9 -12.30 24.46 0.02
CA GLY A 9 -12.67 23.08 -0.27
C GLY A 9 -12.32 22.14 0.86
N TRP A 10 -12.46 20.84 0.57
CA TRP A 10 -12.10 19.80 1.50
C TRP A 10 -11.53 18.58 0.79
N ILE A 11 -10.75 17.78 1.54
CA ILE A 11 -10.11 16.56 1.08
C ILE A 11 -10.44 15.44 2.06
N PRO A 12 -10.91 14.26 1.59
CA PRO A 12 -11.12 13.08 2.41
C PRO A 12 -9.84 12.64 3.13
N TYR A 13 -9.98 12.26 4.38
CA TYR A 13 -8.88 11.82 5.19
C TYR A 13 -9.32 10.75 6.19
N TYR A 14 -8.39 9.87 6.58
CA TYR A 14 -8.67 8.76 7.48
C TYR A 14 -7.70 8.69 8.63
N ASP A 15 -8.22 8.38 9.83
CA ASP A 15 -7.44 7.84 10.93
C ASP A 15 -7.86 6.38 11.14
N LEU A 16 -6.89 5.46 11.02
CA LEU A 16 -7.10 4.04 11.26
C LEU A 16 -6.37 3.65 12.53
N ARG A 17 -7.10 3.13 13.53
CA ARG A 17 -6.55 2.86 14.85
C ARG A 17 -6.88 1.44 15.29
N THR A 18 -5.89 0.75 15.85
CA THR A 18 -6.09 -0.49 16.59
C THR A 18 -5.18 -0.54 17.80
N GLU A 19 -5.72 -0.99 18.92
CA GLU A 19 -5.02 -0.98 20.21
C GLU A 19 -4.36 -2.33 20.54
N LYS A 20 -4.91 -3.43 20.02
CA LYS A 20 -4.47 -4.80 20.34
C LYS A 20 -4.61 -5.71 19.13
N PHE A 21 -3.90 -6.84 19.16
CA PHE A 21 -4.24 -8.00 18.36
C PHE A 21 -5.67 -8.45 18.67
N ASP A 22 -6.39 -8.92 17.68
CA ASP A 22 -7.78 -9.39 17.77
C ASP A 22 -8.81 -8.32 18.15
N ALA A 23 -8.39 -7.05 18.27
CA ALA A 23 -9.31 -5.95 18.45
C ALA A 23 -9.90 -5.50 17.10
N PRO A 24 -11.13 -4.96 17.09
CA PRO A 24 -11.65 -4.29 15.92
C PRO A 24 -10.74 -3.12 15.51
N ILE A 25 -10.74 -2.79 14.22
CA ILE A 25 -10.10 -1.57 13.73
C ILE A 25 -11.11 -0.42 13.77
N ASP A 26 -10.73 0.66 14.42
CA ASP A 26 -11.48 1.91 14.46
C ASP A 26 -11.03 2.80 13.29
N ILE A 27 -11.99 3.18 12.46
CA ILE A 27 -11.77 4.05 11.31
C ILE A 27 -12.54 5.34 11.54
N THR A 28 -11.83 6.45 11.60
CA THR A 28 -12.44 7.79 11.66
C THR A 28 -12.29 8.43 10.28
N TYR A 29 -13.42 8.63 9.60
CA TYR A 29 -13.49 9.38 8.36
C TYR A 29 -13.54 10.87 8.67
N LYS A 30 -12.66 11.64 8.04
CA LYS A 30 -12.44 13.06 8.32
C LYS A 30 -12.43 13.89 7.04
N ALA A 31 -12.71 15.17 7.19
CA ALA A 31 -12.44 16.17 6.17
C ALA A 31 -11.23 17.02 6.58
N LYS A 32 -10.30 17.21 5.68
CA LYS A 32 -9.31 18.28 5.73
C LYS A 32 -9.90 19.49 5.02
N VAL A 33 -10.53 20.39 5.77
CA VAL A 33 -11.15 21.60 5.24
C VAL A 33 -10.10 22.71 5.16
N TYR A 34 -10.07 23.41 4.06
CA TYR A 34 -9.18 24.56 3.82
C TYR A 34 -9.94 25.72 3.20
N GLN A 35 -9.48 26.92 3.48
CA GLN A 35 -9.95 28.12 2.78
C GLN A 35 -8.86 29.20 2.74
N LYS A 36 -8.81 29.93 1.65
CA LYS A 36 -7.93 31.06 1.42
C LYS A 36 -8.71 32.20 0.72
N THR A 37 -9.83 32.58 1.33
CA THR A 37 -10.76 33.55 0.73
C THR A 37 -10.49 34.97 1.19
N ASN A 38 -9.45 35.19 2.02
CA ASN A 38 -9.11 36.44 2.70
C ASN A 38 -10.14 36.89 3.76
N GLU A 39 -11.16 36.05 4.04
CA GLU A 39 -12.09 36.27 5.13
C GLU A 39 -12.05 35.09 6.12
N ASN A 40 -12.08 35.37 7.42
CA ASN A 40 -12.17 34.31 8.43
C ASN A 40 -13.64 33.90 8.57
N TRP A 41 -13.88 32.59 8.50
CA TRP A 41 -15.20 32.03 8.79
C TRP A 41 -15.31 31.78 10.29
N ASN A 42 -16.14 32.52 10.97
CA ASN A 42 -16.32 32.42 12.42
C ASN A 42 -17.68 31.82 12.72
N ASP A 43 -17.71 30.74 13.52
CA ASP A 43 -18.93 30.04 13.98
C ASP A 43 -19.93 29.70 12.86
N VAL A 44 -19.40 29.20 11.73
CA VAL A 44 -20.20 28.85 10.58
C VAL A 44 -20.66 27.39 10.63
N LYS A 45 -21.86 27.11 10.13
CA LYS A 45 -22.31 25.74 9.84
C LYS A 45 -21.67 25.28 8.53
N LEU A 46 -21.14 24.06 8.54
CA LEU A 46 -20.47 23.48 7.39
C LEU A 46 -21.34 22.40 6.75
N THR A 47 -21.46 22.45 5.45
CA THR A 47 -21.94 21.34 4.62
C THR A 47 -20.84 20.98 3.63
N LEU A 48 -20.33 19.75 3.72
CA LEU A 48 -19.31 19.25 2.83
C LEU A 48 -19.98 18.45 1.72
N SER A 49 -19.85 18.92 0.48
CA SER A 49 -20.45 18.25 -0.68
C SER A 49 -19.38 17.54 -1.53
N THR A 50 -19.75 16.40 -2.12
CA THR A 50 -18.93 15.70 -3.12
C THR A 50 -19.06 16.29 -4.51
N GLY A 51 -19.97 17.26 -4.69
CA GLY A 51 -20.16 17.96 -5.95
C GLY A 51 -18.94 18.79 -6.34
N ASN A 52 -18.49 18.65 -7.56
CA ASN A 52 -17.45 19.51 -8.12
C ASN A 52 -18.06 20.47 -9.14
N LEU A 53 -18.20 21.72 -8.74
CA LEU A 53 -18.77 22.79 -9.59
C LEU A 53 -17.92 23.08 -10.85
N ASN A 54 -16.67 22.62 -10.87
CA ASN A 54 -15.73 22.85 -11.97
C ASN A 54 -15.68 21.69 -12.98
N GLN A 55 -16.46 20.62 -12.78
CA GLN A 55 -16.53 19.50 -13.74
C GLN A 55 -17.68 19.71 -14.72
N SER A 56 -17.39 19.41 -15.99
CA SER A 56 -18.42 19.37 -17.03
C SER A 56 -19.41 18.23 -16.74
N ASN A 57 -20.70 18.54 -16.69
CA ASN A 57 -21.77 17.54 -16.54
C ASN A 57 -22.19 16.91 -17.88
N SER A 58 -21.43 17.16 -18.96
CA SER A 58 -21.70 16.57 -20.28
C SER A 58 -21.17 15.18 -20.36
N ALA A 59 -22.02 14.22 -20.74
CA ALA A 59 -21.57 12.86 -21.01
C ALA A 59 -20.59 12.83 -22.22
N PRO A 60 -19.51 12.07 -22.14
CA PRO A 60 -18.61 11.93 -23.29
C PRO A 60 -19.28 11.18 -24.43
N THR A 61 -18.96 11.57 -25.66
CA THR A 61 -19.42 10.87 -26.88
C THR A 61 -18.25 10.15 -27.54
N PHE A 62 -18.51 8.94 -28.03
CA PHE A 62 -17.52 8.20 -28.79
C PHE A 62 -17.40 8.78 -30.21
N ASN A 63 -16.19 9.15 -30.60
CA ASN A 63 -15.85 9.38 -31.98
C ASN A 63 -15.32 8.07 -32.61
N PRO A 64 -15.58 7.80 -33.90
CA PRO A 64 -15.04 6.62 -34.56
C PRO A 64 -13.51 6.59 -34.47
N ASN A 65 -12.99 5.47 -34.00
CA ASN A 65 -11.54 5.22 -33.96
C ASN A 65 -11.16 4.47 -35.25
N PHE A 66 -10.60 5.19 -36.23
CA PHE A 66 -10.17 4.61 -37.48
C PHE A 66 -8.78 4.01 -37.34
N VAL A 67 -8.63 2.75 -37.71
CA VAL A 67 -7.32 2.08 -37.80
C VAL A 67 -6.80 2.18 -39.25
N TYR A 68 -5.51 2.52 -39.38
CA TYR A 68 -4.85 2.67 -40.69
C TYR A 68 -3.62 1.75 -40.73
N PHE A 69 -3.28 1.25 -41.92
CA PHE A 69 -1.98 0.61 -42.10
C PHE A 69 -0.87 1.66 -41.98
N SER A 70 0.06 1.47 -41.08
CA SER A 70 1.29 2.26 -41.11
C SER A 70 2.24 1.63 -42.10
N ASP A 71 2.55 2.31 -43.21
CA ASP A 71 3.68 1.93 -44.03
C ASP A 71 4.95 2.11 -43.21
N TYR A 72 5.50 1.00 -42.77
CA TYR A 72 6.78 0.95 -42.06
C TYR A 72 7.89 1.28 -43.07
N ARG A 73 8.11 2.58 -43.34
CA ARG A 73 9.35 3.02 -44.01
C ARG A 73 10.48 2.77 -43.02
N LYS A 74 11.35 1.78 -43.31
CA LYS A 74 12.63 1.62 -42.62
C LYS A 74 13.32 2.99 -42.58
N PRO A 75 13.67 3.53 -41.40
CA PRO A 75 14.41 4.77 -41.38
C PRO A 75 15.78 4.54 -42.04
N ASN A 76 16.07 5.28 -43.13
CA ASN A 76 17.42 5.39 -43.65
C ASN A 76 18.31 5.94 -42.54
N ARG A 77 19.32 5.17 -42.14
CA ARG A 77 20.35 5.59 -41.22
C ARG A 77 21.28 6.58 -41.91
N ASP A 78 20.91 7.85 -41.88
CA ASP A 78 21.84 8.96 -42.10
C ASP A 78 21.22 10.21 -41.46
N ILE A 79 21.38 10.36 -40.17
CA ILE A 79 21.14 11.61 -39.43
C ILE A 79 22.39 11.89 -38.60
N PRO A 80 23.08 13.03 -38.84
CA PRO A 80 24.20 13.44 -38.01
C PRO A 80 23.74 13.75 -36.59
N GLN A 81 24.48 13.23 -35.64
CA GLN A 81 24.32 13.56 -34.24
C GLN A 81 24.47 15.08 -34.06
N ASN A 82 23.43 15.72 -33.54
CA ASN A 82 23.57 16.99 -32.90
C ASN A 82 22.82 16.92 -31.54
N GLU A 83 23.62 16.77 -30.52
CA GLU A 83 23.23 16.77 -29.12
C GLU A 83 22.53 18.06 -28.75
N LYS A 84 21.36 17.98 -28.19
CA LYS A 84 20.87 18.87 -27.11
C LYS A 84 19.79 18.12 -26.33
N THR A 85 20.23 17.32 -25.40
CA THR A 85 19.40 16.79 -24.29
C THR A 85 18.90 17.97 -23.46
N ARG A 86 17.62 18.26 -23.56
CA ARG A 86 16.93 19.06 -22.55
C ARG A 86 16.48 18.12 -21.45
N ASN A 87 17.22 18.11 -20.37
CA ASN A 87 16.82 17.50 -19.11
C ASN A 87 15.59 18.23 -18.56
N PHE A 88 14.44 17.57 -18.58
CA PHE A 88 13.31 17.97 -17.77
C PHE A 88 13.53 17.36 -16.37
N SER A 89 14.12 18.15 -15.49
CA SER A 89 14.12 17.85 -14.06
C SER A 89 12.73 18.17 -13.52
N SER A 90 11.97 17.15 -13.19
CA SER A 90 10.79 17.28 -12.34
C SER A 90 11.28 17.51 -10.90
N ASN A 91 11.32 18.75 -10.47
CA ASN A 91 11.47 19.09 -9.06
C ASN A 91 10.19 18.70 -8.33
N ILE A 92 10.18 17.53 -7.72
CA ILE A 92 9.24 17.21 -6.65
C ILE A 92 9.82 17.86 -5.41
N ALA A 93 9.26 18.97 -4.98
CA ALA A 93 9.55 19.57 -3.69
C ALA A 93 9.04 18.63 -2.61
N GLU A 94 9.97 17.99 -1.90
CA GLU A 94 9.71 17.35 -0.61
C GLU A 94 9.43 18.46 0.41
N ASP A 95 8.16 18.61 0.74
CA ASP A 95 7.74 19.44 1.85
C ASP A 95 7.93 18.64 3.14
N GLN A 96 9.01 18.90 3.86
CA GLN A 96 9.24 18.36 5.20
C GLN A 96 8.44 19.21 6.21
N PRO A 97 7.51 18.63 6.94
CA PRO A 97 6.92 19.32 8.07
C PRO A 97 7.80 19.14 9.32
N THR A 98 8.67 20.10 9.57
CA THR A 98 9.21 20.32 10.92
C THR A 98 8.15 21.05 11.74
N GLY A 99 7.56 20.32 12.68
CA GLY A 99 6.63 20.92 13.63
C GLY A 99 6.08 19.87 14.58
N SER A 100 6.75 19.62 15.70
CA SER A 100 6.19 18.92 16.83
C SER A 100 5.09 19.81 17.43
N ILE A 101 3.84 19.51 17.11
CA ILE A 101 2.70 20.15 17.76
C ILE A 101 2.37 19.30 19.00
N ASN A 102 2.71 19.84 20.19
CA ASN A 102 2.13 19.42 21.43
C ASN A 102 0.65 19.83 21.46
N GLU A 103 -0.22 18.99 20.92
CA GLU A 103 -1.65 19.15 21.13
C GLU A 103 -2.00 18.78 22.56
N LYS A 104 -2.30 19.77 23.37
CA LYS A 104 -3.09 19.60 24.59
C LYS A 104 -4.39 18.88 24.21
N ARG A 105 -4.54 17.66 24.71
CA ARG A 105 -5.79 16.89 24.64
C ARG A 105 -6.89 17.62 25.42
N GLU A 106 -7.51 18.59 24.81
CA GLU A 106 -8.87 18.96 25.20
C GLU A 106 -9.79 17.82 24.73
N LYS A 107 -10.61 17.30 25.63
CA LYS A 107 -11.72 16.39 25.27
C LYS A 107 -12.71 17.18 24.42
N SER A 108 -12.42 17.38 23.15
CA SER A 108 -13.38 17.91 22.20
C SER A 108 -14.43 16.82 21.96
N LEU A 109 -15.69 17.19 22.10
CA LEU A 109 -16.82 16.41 21.63
C LEU A 109 -16.54 16.07 20.16
N SER A 110 -16.50 14.78 19.82
CA SER A 110 -16.25 14.36 18.43
C SER A 110 -17.40 14.84 17.56
N SER A 111 -17.09 15.60 16.52
CA SER A 111 -18.10 16.09 15.55
C SER A 111 -18.84 14.98 14.82
N SER A 112 -18.29 13.76 14.83
CA SER A 112 -18.92 12.59 14.20
C SER A 112 -20.31 12.24 14.77
N SER A 113 -20.60 12.64 16.01
CA SER A 113 -21.93 12.45 16.63
C SER A 113 -22.97 13.50 16.17
N PHE A 114 -22.51 14.55 15.46
CA PHE A 114 -23.31 15.69 15.02
C PHE A 114 -23.25 15.88 13.49
N THR A 115 -22.91 14.82 12.76
CA THR A 115 -22.86 14.86 11.31
C THR A 115 -23.99 14.02 10.73
N THR A 116 -24.81 14.63 9.88
CA THR A 116 -25.89 13.98 9.13
C THR A 116 -25.47 13.84 7.67
N VAL A 117 -25.64 12.64 7.11
CA VAL A 117 -25.41 12.38 5.68
C VAL A 117 -26.73 12.55 4.96
N SER A 118 -26.75 13.40 3.96
CA SER A 118 -27.90 13.61 3.07
C SER A 118 -27.50 13.44 1.60
N PHE A 119 -28.49 13.17 0.77
CA PHE A 119 -28.30 13.01 -0.68
C PHE A 119 -29.03 14.13 -1.40
N SER A 120 -28.29 14.91 -2.19
CA SER A 120 -28.84 15.97 -3.04
C SER A 120 -28.58 15.61 -4.51
N GLY A 121 -29.58 15.05 -5.18
CA GLY A 121 -29.43 14.54 -6.54
C GLY A 121 -28.42 13.39 -6.63
N THR A 122 -27.27 13.61 -7.31
CA THR A 122 -26.19 12.65 -7.46
C THR A 122 -25.03 12.90 -6.48
N GLN A 123 -25.18 13.85 -5.56
CA GLN A 123 -24.12 14.28 -4.64
C GLN A 123 -24.43 13.84 -3.22
N ILE A 124 -23.37 13.55 -2.48
CA ILE A 124 -23.43 13.26 -1.05
C ILE A 124 -23.07 14.54 -0.30
N GLU A 125 -23.86 14.88 0.69
CA GLU A 125 -23.65 16.02 1.55
C GLU A 125 -23.51 15.56 3.00
N TYR A 126 -22.45 16.01 3.67
CA TYR A 126 -22.22 15.82 5.09
C TYR A 126 -22.52 17.13 5.79
N VAL A 127 -23.68 17.20 6.44
CA VAL A 127 -24.13 18.37 7.20
C VAL A 127 -23.57 18.26 8.62
N ILE A 128 -22.78 19.23 9.03
CA ILE A 128 -22.13 19.27 10.32
C ILE A 128 -22.84 20.30 11.21
N ASP A 129 -23.56 19.84 12.21
CA ASP A 129 -24.39 20.70 13.06
C ASP A 129 -23.58 21.55 14.06
N LEU A 130 -22.33 21.16 14.34
CA LEU A 130 -21.44 21.95 15.18
C LEU A 130 -20.86 23.13 14.39
N PRO A 131 -20.90 24.35 14.95
CA PRO A 131 -20.28 25.51 14.32
C PRO A 131 -18.76 25.40 14.35
N TYR A 132 -18.12 25.82 13.26
CA TYR A 132 -16.66 25.82 13.10
C TYR A 132 -16.13 27.19 12.76
N SER A 133 -14.98 27.51 13.36
CA SER A 133 -14.20 28.70 12.96
C SER A 133 -13.00 28.23 12.12
N ILE A 134 -12.90 28.72 10.89
CA ILE A 134 -11.86 28.37 9.91
C ILE A 134 -11.19 29.65 9.44
N PRO A 135 -9.98 29.93 9.93
CA PRO A 135 -9.25 31.13 9.51
C PRO A 135 -8.80 31.03 8.05
N SER A 136 -8.67 32.18 7.39
CA SER A 136 -8.18 32.27 6.00
C SER A 136 -6.66 32.19 5.99
N VAL A 137 -6.11 30.98 6.19
CA VAL A 137 -4.68 30.69 6.22
C VAL A 137 -4.38 29.41 5.44
N ASN A 138 -3.11 29.22 5.07
CA ASN A 138 -2.68 28.00 4.38
C ASN A 138 -2.53 26.82 5.37
N GLN A 139 -3.61 26.53 6.11
CA GLN A 139 -3.67 25.40 7.04
C GLN A 139 -4.99 24.64 6.86
N HIS A 140 -4.93 23.33 7.06
CA HIS A 140 -6.13 22.49 7.00
C HIS A 140 -6.71 22.30 8.40
N LYS A 141 -8.02 22.47 8.52
CA LYS A 141 -8.78 22.11 9.71
C LYS A 141 -9.29 20.69 9.55
N LEU A 142 -8.94 19.81 10.50
CA LEU A 142 -9.46 18.44 10.53
C LEU A 142 -10.84 18.44 11.23
N ILE A 143 -11.82 17.84 10.57
CA ILE A 143 -13.18 17.70 11.06
C ILE A 143 -13.58 16.23 10.96
N ASP A 144 -14.01 15.64 12.05
CA ASP A 144 -14.50 14.26 12.08
C ASP A 144 -15.89 14.20 11.46
N ILE A 145 -16.06 13.38 10.41
CA ILE A 145 -17.35 13.18 9.75
C ILE A 145 -18.08 11.99 10.36
N GLN A 146 -17.41 10.84 10.41
CA GLN A 146 -18.01 9.60 10.88
C GLN A 146 -16.94 8.69 11.48
N LYS A 147 -17.32 7.93 12.50
CA LYS A 147 -16.48 6.89 13.11
C LYS A 147 -17.17 5.55 12.97
N ILE A 148 -16.44 4.54 12.53
CA ILE A 148 -16.89 3.16 12.44
C ILE A 148 -15.86 2.23 13.08
N SER A 149 -16.33 1.08 13.57
CA SER A 149 -15.49 0.02 14.12
C SER A 149 -15.79 -1.26 13.35
N LEU A 150 -14.75 -1.90 12.79
CA LEU A 150 -14.90 -3.09 11.96
C LEU A 150 -14.14 -4.27 12.57
N PRO A 151 -14.71 -5.50 12.49
CA PRO A 151 -13.97 -6.70 12.81
C PRO A 151 -12.72 -6.81 11.93
N ALA A 152 -11.59 -7.15 12.53
CA ALA A 152 -10.32 -7.29 11.84
C ALA A 152 -9.61 -8.58 12.26
N SER A 153 -8.80 -9.13 11.36
CA SER A 153 -7.87 -10.21 11.63
C SER A 153 -6.43 -9.75 11.43
N TYR A 154 -5.49 -10.40 12.10
CA TYR A 154 -4.10 -9.97 12.15
C TYR A 154 -3.19 -11.14 11.85
N ASP A 155 -2.25 -10.95 10.93
CA ASP A 155 -1.26 -11.95 10.53
C ASP A 155 0.14 -11.32 10.48
N TYR A 156 1.17 -12.13 10.76
CA TYR A 156 2.54 -11.74 10.50
C TYR A 156 3.00 -12.21 9.12
N TYR A 157 3.73 -11.35 8.42
CA TYR A 157 4.31 -11.64 7.10
C TYR A 157 5.80 -11.33 7.08
N CYS A 158 6.57 -12.19 6.43
CA CYS A 158 7.97 -11.92 6.12
C CYS A 158 8.29 -12.33 4.69
N TYR A 159 9.09 -11.51 4.01
CA TYR A 159 9.57 -11.71 2.63
C TYR A 159 11.10 -11.69 2.60
N PRO A 160 11.80 -12.67 3.18
CA PRO A 160 13.23 -12.55 3.49
C PRO A 160 14.15 -12.45 2.27
N LYS A 161 13.65 -12.73 1.07
CA LYS A 161 14.33 -12.44 -0.20
C LYS A 161 14.42 -10.94 -0.49
N LEU A 162 13.47 -10.13 0.00
CA LEU A 162 13.35 -8.70 -0.24
C LEU A 162 13.70 -7.89 1.00
N ASP A 163 13.20 -8.32 2.16
CA ASP A 163 13.34 -7.65 3.44
C ASP A 163 13.21 -8.70 4.56
N ASN A 164 14.16 -8.74 5.47
CA ASN A 164 14.17 -9.69 6.58
C ASN A 164 13.24 -9.29 7.73
N ASP A 165 12.71 -8.08 7.73
CA ASP A 165 11.79 -7.64 8.77
C ASP A 165 10.43 -8.33 8.66
N VAL A 166 9.82 -8.54 9.81
CA VAL A 166 8.48 -9.11 9.92
C VAL A 166 7.46 -7.99 10.02
N PHE A 167 6.46 -8.02 9.14
CA PHE A 167 5.39 -7.05 9.07
C PHE A 167 4.13 -7.59 9.74
N LEU A 168 3.55 -6.78 10.61
CA LEU A 168 2.22 -7.03 11.13
C LEU A 168 1.19 -6.47 10.15
N MET A 169 0.30 -7.33 9.68
CA MET A 169 -0.77 -6.96 8.77
C MET A 169 -2.13 -7.07 9.46
N CYS A 170 -3.00 -6.13 9.18
CA CYS A 170 -4.39 -6.10 9.59
C CYS A 170 -5.28 -6.27 8.36
N HIS A 171 -6.24 -7.17 8.42
CA HIS A 171 -7.19 -7.47 7.35
C HIS A 171 -8.60 -7.19 7.83
N PHE A 172 -9.35 -6.39 7.10
CA PHE A 172 -10.75 -6.10 7.41
C PHE A 172 -11.58 -6.00 6.12
N LYS A 173 -12.91 -6.12 6.26
CA LYS A 173 -13.81 -6.00 5.11
C LYS A 173 -13.84 -4.57 4.59
N SER A 174 -13.90 -4.43 3.28
CA SER A 174 -14.06 -3.13 2.62
C SER A 174 -15.32 -2.40 3.10
N ILE A 175 -15.24 -1.07 3.20
CA ILE A 175 -16.28 -0.17 3.71
C ILE A 175 -17.19 0.37 2.60
N GLN A 176 -17.48 -0.43 1.58
CA GLN A 176 -18.17 -0.03 0.33
C GLN A 176 -19.53 0.68 0.54
N ASN A 177 -20.25 0.42 1.63
CA ASN A 177 -21.62 0.91 1.83
C ASN A 177 -21.71 2.14 2.78
N GLN A 178 -20.60 2.82 3.05
CA GLN A 178 -20.57 3.91 4.03
C GLN A 178 -20.55 5.32 3.40
N ASN A 179 -20.69 5.42 2.07
CA ASN A 179 -20.59 6.68 1.33
C ASN A 179 -19.27 7.45 1.56
N PHE A 180 -18.19 6.72 1.86
CA PHE A 180 -16.87 7.30 2.04
C PHE A 180 -16.18 7.49 0.69
N LEU A 181 -15.36 8.53 0.59
CA LEU A 181 -14.57 8.82 -0.61
C LEU A 181 -13.13 8.30 -0.47
N PRO A 182 -12.46 7.95 -1.59
CA PRO A 182 -11.05 7.61 -1.57
C PRO A 182 -10.20 8.72 -0.95
N GLY A 183 -9.25 8.35 -0.09
CA GLY A 183 -8.40 9.34 0.57
C GLY A 183 -7.21 8.77 1.28
N ASN A 184 -6.26 9.65 1.60
CA ASN A 184 -5.10 9.32 2.42
C ASN A 184 -5.49 9.14 3.89
N GLY A 185 -4.75 8.31 4.61
CA GLY A 185 -4.97 8.11 6.04
C GLY A 185 -3.67 7.91 6.81
N HIS A 186 -3.75 8.14 8.11
CA HIS A 186 -2.73 7.74 9.07
C HIS A 186 -3.15 6.46 9.79
N VAL A 187 -2.17 5.60 9.99
CA VAL A 187 -2.34 4.33 10.70
C VAL A 187 -1.70 4.43 12.07
N TYR A 188 -2.44 4.03 13.09
CA TYR A 188 -1.99 4.00 14.47
C TYR A 188 -2.15 2.60 15.05
N PHE A 189 -1.10 2.12 15.67
CA PHE A 189 -1.10 0.87 16.42
C PHE A 189 -0.61 1.11 17.85
N GLN A 190 -1.40 0.70 18.86
CA GLN A 190 -1.09 0.93 20.27
C GLN A 190 -0.77 2.40 20.59
N GLY A 191 -1.56 3.32 20.02
CA GLY A 191 -1.39 4.77 20.22
C GLY A 191 -0.21 5.41 19.49
N LYS A 192 0.61 4.63 18.78
CA LYS A 192 1.76 5.15 18.02
C LYS A 192 1.43 5.22 16.52
N SER A 193 1.88 6.28 15.84
CA SER A 193 1.80 6.36 14.39
C SER A 193 2.78 5.37 13.77
N VAL A 194 2.29 4.49 12.90
CA VAL A 194 3.10 3.45 12.22
C VAL A 194 3.25 3.70 10.73
N GLY A 195 2.45 4.60 10.17
CA GLY A 195 2.59 4.94 8.76
C GLY A 195 1.41 5.68 8.15
N LYS A 196 1.47 5.81 6.83
CA LYS A 196 0.41 6.38 6.01
C LYS A 196 -0.12 5.30 5.07
N THR A 197 -1.39 5.41 4.70
CA THR A 197 -2.05 4.52 3.74
C THR A 197 -2.98 5.33 2.84
N PHE A 198 -3.36 4.73 1.73
CA PHE A 198 -4.45 5.22 0.90
C PHE A 198 -5.61 4.23 1.01
N LEU A 199 -6.78 4.72 1.39
CA LEU A 199 -7.98 3.91 1.51
C LEU A 199 -8.92 4.24 0.35
N ASP A 200 -9.33 3.20 -0.39
CA ASP A 200 -10.28 3.32 -1.48
C ASP A 200 -11.55 2.49 -1.18
N PRO A 201 -12.58 3.11 -0.60
CA PRO A 201 -13.85 2.45 -0.31
C PRO A 201 -14.62 2.01 -1.56
N LEU A 202 -14.29 2.58 -2.72
CA LEU A 202 -14.94 2.27 -4.00
C LEU A 202 -14.30 1.09 -4.72
N SER A 203 -13.19 0.57 -4.16
CA SER A 203 -12.52 -0.61 -4.69
C SER A 203 -13.45 -1.82 -4.69
N THR A 204 -13.39 -2.62 -5.75
CA THR A 204 -14.12 -3.89 -5.86
C THR A 204 -13.56 -5.00 -4.96
N ASN A 205 -12.41 -4.77 -4.33
CA ASN A 205 -11.84 -5.71 -3.39
C ASN A 205 -12.72 -5.85 -2.15
N SER A 206 -13.00 -7.08 -1.74
CA SER A 206 -13.82 -7.37 -0.56
C SER A 206 -13.08 -7.17 0.76
N THR A 207 -11.74 -7.15 0.73
CA THR A 207 -10.88 -7.02 1.90
C THR A 207 -9.85 -5.91 1.68
N VAL A 208 -9.48 -5.26 2.76
CA VAL A 208 -8.39 -4.26 2.82
C VAL A 208 -7.27 -4.87 3.66
N ASP A 209 -6.05 -4.85 3.10
CA ASP A 209 -4.83 -5.29 3.76
C ASP A 209 -4.05 -4.06 4.20
N LEU A 210 -3.86 -3.90 5.51
CA LEU A 210 -3.23 -2.73 6.10
C LEU A 210 -1.97 -3.13 6.87
N SER A 211 -0.83 -2.54 6.54
CA SER A 211 0.38 -2.74 7.33
C SER A 211 0.34 -1.91 8.62
N LEU A 212 0.55 -2.56 9.74
CA LEU A 212 0.69 -1.95 11.07
C LEU A 212 2.16 -1.74 11.45
N GLY A 213 3.07 -1.90 10.48
CA GLY A 213 4.50 -1.68 10.66
C GLY A 213 5.30 -2.96 10.88
N ARG A 214 6.54 -2.78 11.31
CA ARG A 214 7.54 -3.84 11.52
C ARG A 214 7.56 -4.28 12.97
N ASP A 215 7.60 -5.58 13.23
CA ASP A 215 7.77 -6.14 14.58
C ASP A 215 9.20 -6.64 14.76
N MET A 216 10.02 -5.82 15.41
CA MET A 216 11.44 -6.11 15.66
C MET A 216 11.68 -7.21 16.70
N SER A 217 10.62 -7.72 17.33
CA SER A 217 10.71 -8.84 18.28
C SER A 217 10.77 -10.20 17.59
N ILE A 218 10.54 -10.24 16.28
CA ILE A 218 10.64 -11.47 15.47
C ILE A 218 11.82 -11.29 14.53
N LEU A 219 12.84 -12.13 14.70
CA LEU A 219 14.06 -12.06 13.90
C LEU A 219 14.00 -13.09 12.79
N VAL A 220 14.29 -12.68 11.56
CA VAL A 220 14.37 -13.58 10.41
C VAL A 220 15.70 -13.37 9.71
N GLU A 221 16.37 -14.46 9.39
CA GLU A 221 17.65 -14.45 8.68
C GLU A 221 17.61 -15.45 7.52
N ARG A 222 17.88 -15.00 6.31
CA ARG A 222 17.98 -15.81 5.10
C ARG A 222 19.43 -15.97 4.66
N LYS A 223 19.89 -17.19 4.53
CA LYS A 223 21.29 -17.52 4.16
C LYS A 223 21.35 -18.44 2.95
N LEU A 224 22.24 -18.14 2.02
CA LEU A 224 22.67 -19.08 0.98
C LEU A 224 23.62 -20.12 1.58
N MET A 225 23.24 -21.38 1.49
CA MET A 225 24.02 -22.52 2.00
C MET A 225 25.04 -22.96 0.92
N LYS A 226 26.24 -22.38 0.96
CA LYS A 226 27.28 -22.63 -0.05
C LYS A 226 27.66 -24.13 -0.15
N LYS A 227 27.64 -24.87 0.96
CA LYS A 227 27.95 -26.31 1.02
C LYS A 227 26.97 -27.14 0.18
N TYR A 228 25.73 -26.71 0.07
CA TYR A 228 24.64 -27.38 -0.66
C TYR A 228 24.27 -26.67 -1.96
N SER A 229 25.08 -25.71 -2.39
CA SER A 229 24.93 -25.02 -3.67
C SER A 229 26.04 -25.44 -4.60
N SER A 230 25.70 -25.87 -5.80
CA SER A 230 26.65 -26.40 -6.78
C SER A 230 26.44 -25.80 -8.16
N GLU A 231 27.49 -25.87 -8.98
CA GLU A 231 27.45 -25.60 -10.41
C GLU A 231 28.15 -26.75 -11.14
N LEU A 232 27.40 -27.48 -11.94
CA LEU A 232 27.90 -28.67 -12.63
C LEU A 232 27.67 -28.53 -14.13
N LYS A 233 28.70 -28.87 -14.89
CA LYS A 233 28.62 -29.02 -16.34
C LYS A 233 28.11 -30.43 -16.68
N MET A 234 27.04 -30.53 -17.44
CA MET A 234 26.39 -31.77 -17.84
C MET A 234 26.26 -31.80 -19.38
N GLY A 235 27.27 -32.25 -20.06
CA GLY A 235 27.37 -32.22 -21.53
C GLY A 235 27.39 -30.77 -22.04
N ASP A 236 26.40 -30.38 -22.85
CA ASP A 236 26.19 -29.06 -23.41
C ASP A 236 25.39 -28.10 -22.50
N LYS A 237 25.13 -28.53 -21.26
CA LYS A 237 24.30 -27.77 -20.30
C LYS A 237 25.02 -27.52 -18.99
N ILE A 238 24.66 -26.41 -18.36
CA ILE A 238 25.05 -26.09 -17.00
C ILE A 238 23.85 -26.31 -16.07
N LYS A 239 24.05 -27.00 -14.96
CA LYS A 239 23.11 -27.15 -13.86
C LYS A 239 23.64 -26.38 -12.67
N LYS A 240 22.87 -25.39 -12.19
CA LYS A 240 23.15 -24.65 -10.94
C LYS A 240 22.14 -25.03 -9.89
N GLU A 241 22.60 -25.47 -8.73
CA GLU A 241 21.75 -25.69 -7.56
C GLU A 241 21.96 -24.60 -6.55
N ARG A 242 20.87 -24.15 -5.91
CA ARG A 242 20.88 -23.16 -4.85
C ARG A 242 20.08 -23.66 -3.68
N SER A 243 20.71 -23.66 -2.53
CA SER A 243 20.10 -24.04 -1.25
C SER A 243 20.05 -22.82 -0.35
N TYR A 244 18.89 -22.52 0.19
CA TYR A 244 18.67 -21.45 1.15
C TYR A 244 18.12 -22.00 2.45
N GLN A 245 18.58 -21.41 3.54
CA GLN A 245 18.10 -21.65 4.89
C GLN A 245 17.55 -20.35 5.45
N ILE A 246 16.40 -20.43 6.11
CA ILE A 246 15.72 -19.30 6.75
C ILE A 246 15.52 -19.65 8.21
N ASN A 247 16.20 -18.91 9.09
CA ASN A 247 16.07 -19.03 10.53
C ASN A 247 15.11 -17.96 11.04
N ILE A 248 14.13 -18.36 11.85
CA ILE A 248 13.10 -17.48 12.39
C ILE A 248 13.10 -17.65 13.91
N ARG A 249 13.24 -16.53 14.64
CA ARG A 249 13.22 -16.54 16.10
C ARG A 249 12.13 -15.61 16.63
N ASN A 250 11.27 -16.16 17.46
CA ASN A 250 10.25 -15.40 18.18
C ASN A 250 10.80 -14.97 19.57
N ASN A 251 11.07 -13.67 19.75
CA ASN A 251 11.47 -13.10 21.04
C ASN A 251 10.29 -12.52 21.85
N LYS A 252 9.06 -12.74 21.39
CA LYS A 252 7.84 -12.32 22.12
C LYS A 252 7.55 -13.30 23.26
N SER A 253 6.73 -12.86 24.21
CA SER A 253 6.20 -13.70 25.28
C SER A 253 4.97 -14.53 24.88
N SER A 254 4.47 -14.37 23.65
CA SER A 254 3.32 -15.10 23.10
C SER A 254 3.71 -15.88 21.86
N GLU A 255 3.00 -16.97 21.60
CA GLU A 255 3.05 -17.68 20.32
C GLU A 255 2.59 -16.76 19.18
N ILE A 256 3.18 -16.96 18.00
CA ILE A 256 2.82 -16.23 16.78
C ILE A 256 2.58 -17.20 15.63
N GLU A 257 1.67 -16.84 14.71
CA GLU A 257 1.55 -17.44 13.40
C GLU A 257 2.19 -16.50 12.37
N LEU A 258 3.24 -16.98 11.66
CA LEU A 258 3.97 -16.23 10.65
C LEU A 258 3.74 -16.84 9.28
N LYS A 259 3.32 -16.04 8.31
CA LYS A 259 3.37 -16.36 6.89
C LYS A 259 4.72 -15.96 6.31
N LEU A 260 5.61 -16.94 6.18
CA LEU A 260 6.89 -16.79 5.53
C LEU A 260 6.74 -16.98 4.03
N ILE A 261 7.23 -16.04 3.24
CA ILE A 261 7.06 -16.03 1.77
C ILE A 261 8.42 -15.84 1.11
N ASP A 262 8.83 -16.80 0.29
CA ASP A 262 10.03 -16.69 -0.54
C ASP A 262 9.70 -17.01 -2.01
N GLN A 263 10.66 -16.91 -2.88
CA GLN A 263 10.47 -17.10 -4.30
C GLN A 263 11.69 -17.69 -4.98
N ILE A 264 11.49 -18.74 -5.77
CA ILE A 264 12.44 -19.23 -6.74
C ILE A 264 12.23 -18.57 -8.10
N PRO A 265 13.23 -18.47 -8.98
CA PRO A 265 13.04 -17.96 -10.33
C PRO A 265 12.08 -18.83 -11.14
N VAL A 266 11.43 -18.23 -12.13
CA VAL A 266 10.63 -18.93 -13.14
C VAL A 266 11.11 -18.54 -14.53
N SER A 267 10.92 -19.40 -15.50
CA SER A 267 11.32 -19.12 -16.89
C SER A 267 10.20 -19.48 -17.87
N ASN A 268 9.94 -18.59 -18.82
CA ASN A 268 9.09 -18.85 -19.98
C ASN A 268 9.90 -19.34 -21.19
N ASN A 269 11.24 -19.40 -21.08
CA ASN A 269 12.11 -19.88 -22.12
C ASN A 269 12.25 -21.41 -22.07
N LYS A 270 11.92 -22.11 -23.15
CA LYS A 270 12.02 -23.57 -23.25
C LYS A 270 13.44 -24.13 -23.06
N GLY A 271 14.48 -23.30 -23.27
CA GLY A 271 15.87 -23.66 -23.04
C GLY A 271 16.31 -23.58 -21.58
N ILE A 272 15.51 -22.97 -20.69
CA ILE A 272 15.83 -22.83 -19.27
C ILE A 272 14.82 -23.63 -18.46
N ASN A 273 15.30 -24.66 -17.76
CA ASN A 273 14.47 -25.45 -16.85
C ASN A 273 14.78 -25.07 -15.41
N VAL A 274 13.74 -24.66 -14.66
CA VAL A 274 13.82 -24.40 -13.21
C VAL A 274 12.97 -25.42 -12.49
N GLU A 275 13.57 -26.08 -11.50
CA GLU A 275 12.96 -27.15 -10.73
C GLU A 275 13.17 -26.95 -9.24
N LEU A 276 12.08 -26.98 -8.48
CA LEU A 276 12.12 -27.04 -7.03
C LEU A 276 12.45 -28.49 -6.59
N ILE A 277 13.53 -28.65 -5.84
CA ILE A 277 14.02 -29.96 -5.38
C ILE A 277 13.45 -30.28 -3.99
N GLU A 278 13.52 -29.30 -3.09
CA GLU A 278 13.09 -29.41 -1.71
C GLU A 278 12.53 -28.06 -1.23
N SER A 279 11.58 -28.07 -0.30
CA SER A 279 10.94 -26.83 0.17
C SER A 279 10.47 -26.85 1.62
N SER A 280 10.91 -27.77 2.48
CA SER A 280 10.43 -27.89 3.86
C SER A 280 8.91 -27.72 3.98
N GLU A 281 8.14 -28.41 3.12
CA GLU A 281 6.67 -28.42 3.08
C GLU A 281 6.02 -27.07 2.73
N ALA A 282 6.67 -26.23 1.91
CA ALA A 282 6.06 -25.01 1.41
C ALA A 282 4.87 -25.30 0.47
N ASP A 283 3.85 -24.49 0.57
CA ASP A 283 2.87 -24.37 -0.52
C ASP A 283 3.53 -23.68 -1.72
N TYR A 284 3.69 -24.42 -2.83
CA TYR A 284 4.43 -23.98 -3.98
C TYR A 284 3.54 -23.62 -5.17
N ASN A 285 3.52 -22.33 -5.52
CA ASN A 285 2.90 -21.88 -6.76
C ASN A 285 3.92 -21.87 -7.91
N LYS A 286 3.88 -22.87 -8.77
CA LYS A 286 4.81 -23.06 -9.88
C LYS A 286 4.80 -21.90 -10.89
N GLN A 287 3.65 -21.29 -11.16
CA GLN A 287 3.55 -20.21 -12.16
C GLN A 287 4.27 -18.94 -11.71
N LYS A 288 4.24 -18.65 -10.41
CA LYS A 288 4.87 -17.46 -9.81
C LYS A 288 6.21 -17.76 -9.16
N GLY A 289 6.61 -19.04 -9.04
CA GLY A 289 7.78 -19.46 -8.28
C GLY A 289 7.67 -19.21 -6.78
N LYS A 290 6.47 -18.95 -6.27
CA LYS A 290 6.22 -18.50 -4.89
C LYS A 290 6.15 -19.70 -3.95
N LEU A 291 6.90 -19.61 -2.83
CA LEU A 291 6.89 -20.54 -1.72
C LEU A 291 6.24 -19.86 -0.52
N VAL A 292 5.30 -20.54 0.14
CA VAL A 292 4.59 -20.01 1.32
C VAL A 292 4.62 -21.06 2.42
N TRP A 293 5.12 -20.68 3.58
CA TRP A 293 5.02 -21.48 4.82
C TRP A 293 4.13 -20.75 5.81
N LYS A 294 3.25 -21.49 6.47
CA LYS A 294 2.56 -21.04 7.68
C LYS A 294 3.27 -21.67 8.86
N VAL A 295 3.86 -20.85 9.72
CA VAL A 295 4.73 -21.32 10.80
C VAL A 295 4.21 -20.80 12.12
N ASN A 296 3.85 -21.73 13.01
CA ASN A 296 3.55 -21.39 14.41
C ASN A 296 4.86 -21.46 15.19
N ILE A 297 5.16 -20.42 15.96
CA ILE A 297 6.43 -20.28 16.67
C ILE A 297 6.12 -19.90 18.11
N ALA A 298 6.47 -20.79 19.04
CA ALA A 298 6.30 -20.56 20.46
C ALA A 298 7.20 -19.44 21.02
N PRO A 299 6.94 -18.91 22.20
CA PRO A 299 7.82 -17.94 22.86
C PRO A 299 9.26 -18.44 22.96
N ALA A 300 10.22 -17.59 22.59
CA ALA A 300 11.66 -17.86 22.60
C ALA A 300 12.12 -19.02 21.67
N GLU A 301 11.23 -19.57 20.86
CA GLU A 301 11.56 -20.65 19.91
C GLU A 301 12.27 -20.11 18.67
N THR A 302 13.10 -20.99 18.09
CA THR A 302 13.72 -20.77 16.78
C THR A 302 13.29 -21.89 15.86
N VAL A 303 12.73 -21.53 14.71
CA VAL A 303 12.31 -22.46 13.66
C VAL A 303 13.16 -22.25 12.42
N GLU A 304 13.52 -23.35 11.76
CA GLU A 304 14.28 -23.36 10.52
C GLU A 304 13.38 -23.83 9.36
N LYS A 305 13.47 -23.16 8.23
CA LYS A 305 12.92 -23.57 6.95
C LYS A 305 14.01 -23.53 5.88
N SER A 306 13.97 -24.46 4.95
CA SER A 306 14.92 -24.52 3.86
C SER A 306 14.24 -24.82 2.53
N PHE A 307 14.89 -24.46 1.45
CA PHE A 307 14.48 -24.86 0.12
C PHE A 307 15.68 -24.97 -0.82
N ILE A 308 15.56 -25.88 -1.78
CA ILE A 308 16.58 -26.14 -2.79
C ILE A 308 15.92 -26.10 -4.16
N TYR A 309 16.51 -25.39 -5.09
CA TYR A 309 16.10 -25.40 -6.49
C TYR A 309 17.29 -25.54 -7.42
N SER A 310 17.05 -26.06 -8.62
CA SER A 310 18.03 -26.11 -9.69
C SER A 310 17.58 -25.32 -10.90
N ILE A 311 18.57 -24.76 -11.60
CA ILE A 311 18.39 -24.12 -12.91
C ILE A 311 19.30 -24.85 -13.90
N LYS A 312 18.73 -25.32 -15.01
CA LYS A 312 19.46 -26.00 -16.08
C LYS A 312 19.29 -25.23 -17.39
N TYR A 313 20.39 -24.90 -18.05
CA TYR A 313 20.41 -24.11 -19.28
C TYR A 313 21.61 -24.47 -20.16
N PRO A 314 21.60 -24.13 -21.48
CA PRO A 314 22.72 -24.38 -22.40
C PRO A 314 23.98 -23.61 -21.98
N GLU A 315 25.16 -24.25 -22.12
CA GLU A 315 26.45 -23.69 -21.72
C GLU A 315 26.85 -22.45 -22.53
N ASP A 316 26.47 -22.40 -23.81
CA ASP A 316 26.75 -21.28 -24.73
C ASP A 316 25.95 -20.01 -24.41
N LYS A 317 25.10 -20.05 -23.37
CA LYS A 317 24.22 -18.92 -23.00
C LYS A 317 24.43 -18.52 -21.55
N SER A 318 24.36 -17.21 -21.31
CA SER A 318 24.32 -16.66 -19.96
C SER A 318 22.87 -16.45 -19.51
N VAL A 319 22.57 -16.77 -18.23
CA VAL A 319 21.26 -16.55 -17.63
C VAL A 319 21.36 -15.45 -16.57
N ILE A 320 20.50 -14.43 -16.71
CA ILE A 320 20.39 -13.32 -15.75
C ILE A 320 19.32 -13.67 -14.73
N GLY A 321 19.46 -13.21 -13.47
CA GLY A 321 18.47 -13.44 -12.40
C GLY A 321 18.64 -14.75 -11.64
N VAL A 322 19.82 -15.35 -11.69
CA VAL A 322 20.18 -16.61 -10.99
C VAL A 322 20.81 -16.36 -9.61
N ASN A 323 20.70 -15.16 -9.06
CA ASN A 323 21.32 -14.80 -7.77
C ASN A 323 20.53 -15.32 -6.59
#